data_f43936cf7bdab884ca66af03e314edb6
#
_entry.id   f43936cf7bdab884ca66af03e314edb6
#
_cell.length_a   1.000
_cell.length_b   1.000
_cell.length_c   1.000
_cell.angle_alpha   90.00
_cell.angle_beta   90.00
_cell.angle_gamma   90.00
#
_symmetry.space_group_name_H-M   'P 1'
#
loop_
_entity.id
_entity.type
_entity.pdbx_description
1 polymer ?
#
loop_
_entity_poly.entity_id
_entity_poly.type
_entity_poly.pdbx_seq_one_letter_code
_entity_poly.pdbx_strand_id
1 'polypeptide(L)'
;MFDHLISRRSLLVGTGAAAAAAYVGVPGGSPTAQAKAPFSKTQAPAFYRFNHGKMQMTVVSDGPLPLGDPSGAFLGASKEELSQLLTDNFLPTTNAVLDQNVLVVNTGDRLLMIDTGMGTSTMF
;
A
#
# COMPACT_ATOMS: atom_id res chain seq x y z
N MET A 1 -33.15 -21.98 14.52
CA MET A 1 -31.83 -21.44 14.13
C MET A 1 -32.08 -20.62 12.86
N PHE A 2 -32.28 -19.31 13.01
CA PHE A 2 -32.72 -18.44 11.91
C PHE A 2 -31.55 -17.65 11.39
N ASP A 3 -30.99 -18.11 10.26
CA ASP A 3 -29.99 -17.35 9.51
C ASP A 3 -30.70 -16.24 8.71
N HIS A 4 -30.82 -15.06 9.31
CA HIS A 4 -31.21 -13.87 8.59
C HIS A 4 -29.97 -13.23 7.93
N LEU A 5 -29.66 -13.66 6.72
CA LEU A 5 -28.69 -12.98 5.87
C LEU A 5 -29.24 -11.61 5.48
N ILE A 6 -28.76 -10.57 6.13
CA ILE A 6 -29.06 -9.18 5.76
C ILE A 6 -28.43 -8.90 4.41
N SER A 7 -29.23 -8.70 3.37
CA SER A 7 -28.71 -8.38 2.04
C SER A 7 -28.17 -6.95 2.02
N ARG A 8 -27.14 -6.70 1.20
CA ARG A 8 -26.56 -5.36 1.00
C ARG A 8 -27.62 -4.33 0.57
N ARG A 9 -28.65 -4.77 -0.13
CA ARG A 9 -29.79 -3.96 -0.56
C ARG A 9 -30.68 -3.54 0.62
N SER A 10 -30.90 -4.42 1.60
CA SER A 10 -31.69 -4.13 2.80
C SER A 10 -30.97 -3.14 3.71
N LEU A 11 -29.63 -3.17 3.74
CA LEU A 11 -28.81 -2.22 4.49
C LEU A 11 -28.92 -0.79 3.90
N LEU A 12 -28.88 -0.68 2.56
CA LEU A 12 -28.95 0.61 1.86
C LEU A 12 -30.37 1.25 1.98
N VAL A 13 -31.42 0.44 1.97
CA VAL A 13 -32.79 0.95 2.15
C VAL A 13 -33.03 1.39 3.59
N GLY A 14 -32.47 0.67 4.57
CA GLY A 14 -32.59 1.02 6.00
C GLY A 14 -31.92 2.34 6.37
N THR A 15 -30.72 2.60 5.80
CA THR A 15 -29.98 3.85 6.03
C THR A 15 -30.59 5.05 5.29
N GLY A 16 -31.21 4.83 4.13
CA GLY A 16 -31.91 5.90 3.38
C GLY A 16 -33.16 6.41 4.11
N ALA A 17 -33.94 5.52 4.75
CA ALA A 17 -35.13 5.91 5.49
C ALA A 17 -34.83 6.67 6.79
N ALA A 18 -33.73 6.32 7.47
CA ALA A 18 -33.28 7.04 8.68
C ALA A 18 -32.76 8.45 8.38
N ALA A 19 -32.10 8.65 7.21
CA ALA A 19 -31.62 9.96 6.78
C ALA A 19 -32.77 10.90 6.35
N ALA A 20 -33.86 10.37 5.76
CA ALA A 20 -35.02 11.16 5.35
C ALA A 20 -35.86 11.63 6.55
N ALA A 21 -35.94 10.85 7.64
CA ALA A 21 -36.70 11.23 8.84
C ALA A 21 -36.01 12.35 9.65
N ALA A 22 -34.70 12.53 9.53
CA ALA A 22 -33.96 13.60 10.21
C ALA A 22 -34.06 14.96 9.49
N TYR A 23 -34.62 15.00 8.28
CA TYR A 23 -34.66 16.22 7.45
C TYR A 23 -35.96 17.04 7.62
N VAL A 24 -36.97 16.52 8.30
CA VAL A 24 -38.28 17.18 8.48
C VAL A 24 -38.42 17.64 9.92
N GLY A 25 -37.76 18.74 10.29
CA GLY A 25 -38.17 19.41 11.51
C GLY A 25 -37.13 20.10 12.40
N VAL A 26 -35.99 20.58 11.88
CA VAL A 26 -35.14 21.50 12.68
C VAL A 26 -34.64 22.63 11.79
N PRO A 27 -35.08 23.90 12.01
CA PRO A 27 -34.42 25.07 11.43
C PRO A 27 -33.15 25.36 12.24
N GLY A 28 -32.08 24.76 11.85
CA GLY A 28 -30.78 24.94 12.47
C GLY A 28 -29.76 24.05 11.76
N GLY A 29 -28.84 24.67 11.01
CA GLY A 29 -27.86 24.08 10.12
C GLY A 29 -27.49 22.61 10.32
N SER A 30 -27.55 21.85 9.26
CA SER A 30 -27.05 20.47 9.24
C SER A 30 -25.62 20.46 9.80
N PRO A 31 -25.32 19.66 10.83
CA PRO A 31 -23.93 19.51 11.26
C PRO A 31 -23.13 18.95 10.08
N THR A 32 -22.16 19.70 9.59
CA THR A 32 -21.23 19.19 8.62
C THR A 32 -20.54 18.00 9.26
N ALA A 33 -20.85 16.80 8.76
CA ALA A 33 -20.16 15.59 9.17
C ALA A 33 -18.71 15.70 8.73
N GLN A 34 -17.84 16.22 9.59
CA GLN A 34 -16.40 16.15 9.40
C GLN A 34 -15.96 14.71 9.66
N ALA A 35 -15.84 13.95 8.58
CA ALA A 35 -15.20 12.65 8.63
C ALA A 35 -13.70 12.85 8.93
N LYS A 36 -13.35 12.93 10.22
CA LYS A 36 -11.98 13.03 10.69
C LYS A 36 -11.48 11.63 10.99
N ALA A 37 -10.73 11.05 10.05
CA ALA A 37 -10.03 9.80 10.28
C ALA A 37 -8.75 10.08 11.09
N PRO A 38 -8.55 9.48 12.27
CA PRO A 38 -7.31 9.63 13.03
C PRO A 38 -6.16 8.97 12.28
N PHE A 39 -4.97 9.58 12.34
CA PHE A 39 -3.76 8.95 11.81
C PHE A 39 -3.45 7.65 12.55
N SER A 40 -3.15 6.59 11.80
CA SER A 40 -2.61 5.36 12.39
C SER A 40 -1.24 5.64 13.00
N LYS A 41 -1.03 5.15 14.23
CA LYS A 41 0.26 5.23 14.92
C LYS A 41 1.03 3.91 14.84
N THR A 42 0.44 2.92 14.21
CA THR A 42 1.04 1.58 14.08
C THR A 42 1.66 1.46 12.70
N GLN A 43 2.93 1.09 12.65
CA GLN A 43 3.60 0.75 11.40
C GLN A 43 2.96 -0.50 10.80
N ALA A 44 2.68 -0.47 9.50
CA ALA A 44 2.26 -1.67 8.78
C ALA A 44 3.41 -2.70 8.80
N PRO A 45 3.12 -4.00 8.83
CA PRO A 45 4.17 -5.02 8.75
C PRO A 45 4.90 -4.92 7.41
N ALA A 46 6.24 -5.07 7.46
CA ALA A 46 7.12 -4.95 6.31
C ALA A 46 7.13 -6.23 5.45
N PHE A 47 6.01 -6.92 5.32
CA PHE A 47 5.89 -8.09 4.47
C PHE A 47 4.51 -8.19 3.83
N TYR A 48 4.46 -8.85 2.67
CA TYR A 48 3.23 -9.18 1.96
C TYR A 48 3.23 -10.65 1.58
N ARG A 49 2.13 -11.37 1.87
CA ARG A 49 1.99 -12.79 1.59
C ARG A 49 0.83 -13.07 0.65
N PHE A 50 1.07 -13.93 -0.34
CA PHE A 50 0.09 -14.34 -1.34
C PHE A 50 0.36 -15.78 -1.80
N ASN A 51 -0.62 -16.39 -2.46
CA ASN A 51 -0.47 -17.71 -3.06
C ASN A 51 -0.29 -17.59 -4.57
N HIS A 52 0.63 -18.37 -5.11
CA HIS A 52 0.82 -18.57 -6.54
C HIS A 52 0.70 -20.06 -6.86
N GLY A 53 -0.46 -20.48 -7.37
CA GLY A 53 -0.81 -21.88 -7.50
C GLY A 53 -0.83 -22.57 -6.13
N LYS A 54 -0.02 -23.62 -5.98
CA LYS A 54 0.13 -24.37 -4.71
C LYS A 54 1.23 -23.82 -3.79
N MET A 55 1.97 -22.82 -4.24
CA MET A 55 3.06 -22.20 -3.46
C MET A 55 2.55 -21.00 -2.68
N GLN A 56 3.07 -20.81 -1.48
CA GLN A 56 2.89 -19.60 -0.72
C GLN A 56 4.13 -18.72 -0.84
N MET A 57 3.92 -17.49 -1.30
CA MET A 57 4.96 -16.49 -1.52
C MET A 57 4.89 -15.45 -0.40
N THR A 58 6.04 -15.04 0.10
CA THR A 58 6.12 -13.92 1.06
C THR A 58 7.20 -12.96 0.58
N VAL A 59 6.82 -11.75 0.22
CA VAL A 59 7.75 -10.65 -0.03
C VAL A 59 8.03 -9.98 1.31
N VAL A 60 9.29 -9.85 1.66
CA VAL A 60 9.74 -9.18 2.90
C VAL A 60 10.58 -7.98 2.51
N SER A 61 10.23 -6.81 3.00
CA SER A 61 11.03 -5.60 2.77
C SER A 61 12.27 -5.62 3.66
N ASP A 62 13.44 -5.40 3.05
CA ASP A 62 14.72 -5.16 3.75
C ASP A 62 15.00 -3.66 3.95
N GLY A 63 14.02 -2.83 3.58
CA GLY A 63 14.09 -1.39 3.74
C GLY A 63 14.48 -0.65 2.46
N PRO A 64 14.51 0.68 2.52
CA PRO A 64 14.88 1.53 1.39
C PRO A 64 16.41 1.56 1.19
N LEU A 65 16.83 1.53 -0.08
CA LEU A 65 18.21 1.76 -0.50
C LEU A 65 18.30 3.16 -1.15
N PRO A 66 18.86 4.16 -0.48
CA PRO A 66 19.05 5.48 -1.09
C PRO A 66 20.22 5.42 -2.08
N LEU A 67 19.95 5.75 -3.34
CA LEU A 67 20.97 5.80 -4.40
C LEU A 67 21.52 7.21 -4.62
N GLY A 68 20.93 8.24 -4.06
CA GLY A 68 21.30 9.63 -4.28
C GLY A 68 20.94 10.12 -5.68
N ASP A 69 21.90 10.71 -6.41
CA ASP A 69 21.70 11.17 -7.79
C ASP A 69 21.44 9.96 -8.71
N PRO A 70 20.26 9.86 -9.33
CA PRO A 70 19.92 8.72 -10.17
C PRO A 70 20.87 8.52 -11.35
N SER A 71 21.48 9.57 -11.87
CA SER A 71 22.44 9.47 -12.99
C SER A 71 23.71 8.69 -12.66
N GLY A 72 24.06 8.56 -11.39
CA GLY A 72 25.16 7.73 -10.93
C GLY A 72 24.85 6.23 -10.88
N ALA A 73 23.58 5.89 -10.71
CA ALA A 73 23.11 4.51 -10.59
C ALA A 73 22.56 3.93 -11.92
N PHE A 74 21.93 4.76 -12.75
CA PHE A 74 21.33 4.33 -14.02
C PHE A 74 22.22 4.77 -15.18
N LEU A 75 23.16 3.89 -15.55
CA LEU A 75 24.11 4.13 -16.64
C LEU A 75 23.46 3.84 -18.01
N GLY A 76 23.78 4.63 -19.01
CA GLY A 76 23.33 4.40 -20.39
C GLY A 76 22.16 5.28 -20.86
N ALA A 77 21.63 6.15 -20.00
CA ALA A 77 20.70 7.22 -20.36
C ALA A 77 21.32 8.59 -20.06
N SER A 78 20.96 9.62 -20.84
CA SER A 78 21.33 11.00 -20.50
C SER A 78 20.60 11.47 -19.24
N LYS A 79 21.11 12.49 -18.56
CA LYS A 79 20.44 13.08 -17.39
C LYS A 79 19.05 13.59 -17.74
N GLU A 80 18.88 14.15 -18.90
CA GLU A 80 17.64 14.70 -19.40
C GLU A 80 16.60 13.61 -19.63
N GLU A 81 16.97 12.53 -20.30
CA GLU A 81 16.11 11.36 -20.52
C GLU A 81 15.72 10.71 -19.21
N LEU A 82 16.67 10.52 -18.32
CA LEU A 82 16.43 9.92 -17.02
C LEU A 82 15.48 10.79 -16.17
N SER A 83 15.72 12.10 -16.16
CA SER A 83 14.85 13.06 -15.44
C SER A 83 13.44 13.07 -16.00
N GLN A 84 13.29 12.99 -17.33
CA GLN A 84 11.97 12.90 -17.96
C GLN A 84 11.25 11.60 -17.60
N LEU A 85 11.94 10.46 -17.68
CA LEU A 85 11.37 9.16 -17.33
C LEU A 85 10.93 9.09 -15.86
N LEU A 86 11.73 9.65 -14.96
CA LEU A 86 11.37 9.70 -13.54
C LEU A 86 10.15 10.58 -13.30
N THR A 87 10.10 11.75 -13.95
CA THR A 87 8.96 12.69 -13.86
C THR A 87 7.67 12.05 -14.39
N ASP A 88 7.74 11.38 -15.53
CA ASP A 88 6.59 10.72 -16.16
C ASP A 88 6.02 9.57 -15.29
N ASN A 89 6.85 9.02 -14.41
CA ASN A 89 6.47 7.97 -13.46
C ASN A 89 6.25 8.50 -12.02
N PHE A 90 6.16 9.80 -11.84
CA PHE A 90 5.95 10.45 -10.53
C PHE A 90 7.04 10.12 -9.50
N LEU A 91 8.27 9.87 -9.95
CA LEU A 91 9.41 9.57 -9.13
C LEU A 91 10.30 10.80 -8.94
N PRO A 92 11.02 10.90 -7.81
CA PRO A 92 11.94 12.01 -7.58
C PRO A 92 13.12 11.97 -8.55
N THR A 93 13.48 13.14 -9.09
CA THR A 93 14.55 13.29 -10.10
C THR A 93 15.93 13.50 -9.51
N THR A 94 16.03 13.76 -8.21
CA THR A 94 17.29 14.15 -7.55
C THR A 94 17.76 13.20 -6.46
N ASN A 95 16.87 12.40 -5.91
CA ASN A 95 17.18 11.47 -4.83
C ASN A 95 16.42 10.18 -5.08
N ALA A 96 17.01 9.28 -5.84
CA ALA A 96 16.43 7.98 -6.11
C ALA A 96 16.55 7.08 -4.88
N VAL A 97 15.45 6.39 -4.57
CA VAL A 97 15.38 5.38 -3.53
C VAL A 97 14.78 4.12 -4.12
N LEU A 98 15.42 2.98 -3.94
CA LEU A 98 14.90 1.68 -4.32
C LEU A 98 14.37 0.96 -3.07
N ASP A 99 13.26 0.24 -3.22
CA ASP A 99 12.81 -0.69 -2.20
C ASP A 99 13.48 -2.05 -2.41
N GLN A 100 14.14 -2.54 -1.37
CA GLN A 100 14.76 -3.86 -1.38
C GLN A 100 13.77 -4.89 -0.86
N ASN A 101 13.57 -5.94 -1.63
CA ASN A 101 12.59 -6.95 -1.32
C ASN A 101 13.18 -8.35 -1.47
N VAL A 102 13.10 -9.13 -0.39
CA VAL A 102 13.47 -10.54 -0.33
C VAL A 102 12.23 -11.37 -0.62
N LEU A 103 12.33 -12.42 -1.42
CA LEU A 103 11.24 -13.33 -1.69
C LEU A 103 11.46 -14.68 -0.99
N VAL A 104 10.51 -15.04 -0.15
CA VAL A 104 10.43 -16.36 0.48
C VAL A 104 9.33 -17.18 -0.19
N VAL A 105 9.68 -18.37 -0.66
CA VAL A 105 8.76 -19.30 -1.34
C VAL A 105 8.62 -20.56 -0.51
N ASN A 106 7.40 -20.87 -0.10
CA ASN A 106 7.05 -22.13 0.53
C ASN A 106 6.31 -23.01 -0.50
N THR A 107 6.91 -24.11 -0.89
CA THR A 107 6.33 -25.07 -1.85
C THR A 107 5.45 -26.12 -1.17
N GLY A 108 5.38 -26.13 0.15
CA GLY A 108 4.78 -27.20 0.96
C GLY A 108 5.83 -28.19 1.48
N ASP A 109 6.79 -28.55 0.62
CA ASP A 109 7.86 -29.49 0.97
C ASP A 109 9.18 -28.78 1.31
N ARG A 110 9.39 -27.58 0.78
CA ARG A 110 10.63 -26.81 0.92
C ARG A 110 10.33 -25.33 1.13
N LEU A 111 11.22 -24.69 1.86
CA LEU A 111 11.30 -23.24 2.01
C LEU A 111 12.52 -22.75 1.23
N LEU A 112 12.30 -21.83 0.30
CA LEU A 112 13.34 -21.21 -0.52
C LEU A 112 13.36 -19.71 -0.22
N MET A 113 14.54 -19.14 -0.18
CA MET A 113 14.74 -17.70 -0.08
C MET A 113 15.49 -17.24 -1.33
N ILE A 114 14.95 -16.24 -2.01
CA ILE A 114 15.55 -15.61 -3.17
C ILE A 114 15.96 -14.21 -2.74
N ASP A 115 17.25 -13.95 -2.82
CA ASP A 115 17.91 -12.82 -2.19
C ASP A 115 17.92 -12.91 -0.65
N THR A 116 18.90 -12.33 -0.01
CA THR A 116 19.05 -12.27 1.45
C THR A 116 18.98 -10.84 1.98
N GLY A 117 18.77 -9.87 1.08
CA GLY A 117 18.83 -8.45 1.40
C GLY A 117 20.25 -7.97 1.64
N MET A 118 20.41 -6.71 2.03
CA MET A 118 21.68 -6.07 2.34
C MET A 118 21.89 -5.89 3.85
N GLY A 119 20.84 -6.06 4.64
CA GLY A 119 20.88 -5.88 6.09
C GLY A 119 21.32 -4.47 6.48
N THR A 120 22.19 -4.38 7.49
CA THR A 120 22.73 -3.10 7.98
C THR A 120 24.02 -2.68 7.26
N SER A 121 24.08 -2.87 5.94
CA SER A 121 25.26 -2.43 5.16
C SER A 121 25.48 -0.92 5.28
N THR A 122 26.71 -0.52 5.53
CA THR A 122 27.15 0.88 5.56
C THR A 122 27.87 1.29 4.28
N MET A 123 27.75 0.50 3.21
CA MET A 123 28.47 0.74 1.94
C MET A 123 27.77 1.77 1.03
N PHE A 124 26.62 2.32 1.46
CA PHE A 124 25.90 3.36 0.73
C PHE A 124 25.49 4.50 1.65
#